data_29436ddad812888dff25736b26f0a558
#
_entry.id   29436ddad812888dff25736b26f0a558
#
_cell.length_a   1.000
_cell.length_b   1.000
_cell.length_c   1.000
_cell.angle_alpha   90.00
_cell.angle_beta   90.00
_cell.angle_gamma   90.00
#
_symmetry.space_group_name_H-M   'P 1'
#
loop_
_entity.id
_entity.type
_entity.pdbx_description
1 polymer ?
#
loop_
_entity_poly.entity_id
_entity_poly.type
_entity_poly.pdbx_seq_one_letter_code
_entity_poly.pdbx_strand_id
1 'polypeptide(L)'
;MTKTVVFDFDGVIHSYTSGWLGETTIPDPPVPGIREALKEIHGAGYEVVVVSTRCATAKGKGAIEAWLYNNGLSEYIDKVCKEKPPAIAYIDDRAICFDGHPENLLKKIQSFKPWYKMPTLTPQNEWISVEDEIPSDDDDGLEFFCMTNATGKGGGVLPLEWEVATIRGKTVRRWRWLNRISPWTVTHWMKRPAPPEKENSHE
;
A
#
# COMPACT_ATOMS: atom_id res chain seq x y z
N MET A 1 -20.60 -26.89 3.97
CA MET A 1 -19.19 -27.02 3.55
C MET A 1 -18.48 -25.74 3.96
N THR A 2 -17.40 -25.86 4.73
CA THR A 2 -16.57 -24.71 5.11
C THR A 2 -15.93 -24.14 3.84
N LYS A 3 -15.96 -22.83 3.68
CA LYS A 3 -15.34 -22.16 2.53
C LYS A 3 -13.88 -21.86 2.86
N THR A 4 -12.97 -22.42 2.11
CA THR A 4 -11.52 -22.23 2.32
C THR A 4 -11.03 -20.98 1.60
N VAL A 5 -10.20 -20.19 2.28
CA VAL A 5 -9.41 -19.07 1.72
C VAL A 5 -7.94 -19.38 1.92
N VAL A 6 -7.15 -19.24 0.87
CA VAL A 6 -5.72 -19.54 0.88
C VAL A 6 -4.91 -18.26 0.84
N PHE A 7 -3.95 -18.15 1.73
CA PHE A 7 -2.99 -17.04 1.77
C PHE A 7 -1.59 -17.55 1.42
N ASP A 8 -0.87 -16.84 0.56
CA ASP A 8 0.58 -16.97 0.51
C ASP A 8 1.19 -16.41 1.80
N PHE A 9 2.40 -16.84 2.11
CA PHE A 9 3.08 -16.42 3.33
C PHE A 9 3.99 -15.22 3.11
N ASP A 10 4.99 -15.37 2.22
CA ASP A 10 6.01 -14.35 1.97
C ASP A 10 5.47 -13.23 1.05
N GLY A 11 5.33 -12.04 1.56
CA GLY A 11 4.76 -10.89 0.85
C GLY A 11 3.26 -10.71 1.03
N VAL A 12 2.59 -11.59 1.81
CA VAL A 12 1.16 -11.47 2.12
C VAL A 12 0.91 -11.44 3.63
N ILE A 13 1.38 -12.44 4.39
CA ILE A 13 1.28 -12.44 5.85
C ILE A 13 2.57 -11.87 6.47
N HIS A 14 3.72 -12.37 6.04
CA HIS A 14 5.05 -11.88 6.33
C HIS A 14 5.42 -10.78 5.35
N SER A 15 5.89 -9.62 5.80
CA SER A 15 6.14 -8.44 4.93
C SER A 15 7.23 -8.63 3.88
N TYR A 16 8.14 -9.59 4.11
CA TYR A 16 9.16 -10.03 3.15
C TYR A 16 10.08 -8.91 2.61
N THR A 17 10.28 -7.87 3.39
CA THR A 17 11.11 -6.71 3.02
C THR A 17 12.58 -7.07 2.87
N SER A 18 13.08 -8.03 3.67
CA SER A 18 14.46 -8.55 3.59
C SER A 18 14.68 -9.56 2.46
N GLY A 19 13.62 -10.04 1.79
CA GLY A 19 13.69 -11.05 0.76
C GLY A 19 13.99 -12.45 1.30
N TRP A 20 14.45 -13.34 0.42
CA TRP A 20 14.75 -14.74 0.77
C TRP A 20 16.12 -14.88 1.46
N LEU A 21 16.12 -15.26 2.73
CA LEU A 21 17.31 -15.52 3.54
C LEU A 21 17.45 -17.00 3.97
N GLY A 22 16.72 -17.90 3.31
CA GLY A 22 16.66 -19.33 3.63
C GLY A 22 15.30 -19.77 4.16
N GLU A 23 15.04 -21.09 4.14
CA GLU A 23 13.72 -21.64 4.44
C GLU A 23 13.24 -21.40 5.89
N THR A 24 14.20 -21.28 6.83
CA THR A 24 13.91 -21.11 8.27
C THR A 24 14.13 -19.69 8.77
N THR A 25 14.70 -18.79 7.96
CA THR A 25 15.01 -17.41 8.35
C THR A 25 13.87 -16.49 7.92
N ILE A 26 13.11 -15.99 8.90
CA ILE A 26 11.90 -15.16 8.71
C ILE A 26 12.03 -13.94 9.62
N PRO A 27 12.83 -12.90 9.21
CA PRO A 27 13.19 -11.81 10.09
C PRO A 27 12.16 -10.68 10.15
N ASP A 28 11.35 -10.51 9.09
CA ASP A 28 10.49 -9.35 8.95
C ASP A 28 9.19 -9.49 9.75
N PRO A 29 8.54 -8.37 10.11
CA PRO A 29 7.27 -8.38 10.82
C PRO A 29 6.09 -8.80 9.93
N PRO A 30 4.90 -9.04 10.51
CA PRO A 30 3.65 -9.16 9.76
C PRO A 30 3.37 -7.92 8.91
N VAL A 31 2.69 -8.13 7.79
CA VAL A 31 2.13 -7.02 6.99
C VAL A 31 1.17 -6.21 7.88
N PRO A 32 1.26 -4.88 7.91
CA PRO A 32 0.36 -4.04 8.69
C PRO A 32 -1.12 -4.34 8.39
N GLY A 33 -1.93 -4.54 9.43
CA GLY A 33 -3.36 -4.85 9.31
C GLY A 33 -3.70 -6.32 9.01
N ILE A 34 -2.72 -7.19 8.74
CA ILE A 34 -2.98 -8.60 8.39
C ILE A 34 -3.64 -9.37 9.54
N ARG A 35 -3.32 -9.04 10.79
CA ARG A 35 -3.92 -9.68 11.97
C ARG A 35 -5.43 -9.46 12.03
N GLU A 36 -5.84 -8.21 11.85
CA GLU A 36 -7.24 -7.79 11.85
C GLU A 36 -8.00 -8.46 10.71
N ALA A 37 -7.41 -8.51 9.51
CA ALA A 37 -8.00 -9.17 8.35
C ALA A 37 -8.18 -10.69 8.58
N LEU A 38 -7.16 -11.38 9.08
CA LEU A 38 -7.25 -12.82 9.38
C LEU A 38 -8.31 -13.11 10.46
N LYS A 39 -8.36 -12.28 11.53
CA LYS A 39 -9.37 -12.38 12.57
C LYS A 39 -10.79 -12.22 12.02
N GLU A 40 -11.01 -11.25 11.16
CA GLU A 40 -12.30 -11.00 10.53
C GLU A 40 -12.73 -12.17 9.63
N ILE A 41 -11.82 -12.66 8.78
CA ILE A 41 -12.09 -13.76 7.85
C ILE A 41 -12.37 -15.05 8.61
N HIS A 42 -11.54 -15.41 9.59
CA HIS A 42 -11.73 -16.59 10.42
C HIS A 42 -13.02 -16.48 11.26
N GLY A 43 -13.30 -15.30 11.83
CA GLY A 43 -14.53 -15.01 12.57
C GLY A 43 -15.80 -15.08 11.71
N ALA A 44 -15.70 -14.85 10.41
CA ALA A 44 -16.77 -15.03 9.43
C ALA A 44 -17.00 -16.51 9.04
N GLY A 45 -16.25 -17.46 9.63
CA GLY A 45 -16.40 -18.90 9.43
C GLY A 45 -15.68 -19.45 8.20
N TYR A 46 -14.70 -18.74 7.66
CA TYR A 46 -13.83 -19.28 6.62
C TYR A 46 -12.72 -20.12 7.23
N GLU A 47 -12.36 -21.21 6.54
CA GLU A 47 -11.13 -21.96 6.81
C GLU A 47 -9.96 -21.19 6.20
N VAL A 48 -8.99 -20.81 7.02
CA VAL A 48 -7.80 -20.05 6.60
C VAL A 48 -6.61 -20.97 6.46
N VAL A 49 -6.12 -21.14 5.24
CA VAL A 49 -4.97 -21.99 4.93
C VAL A 49 -3.80 -21.14 4.46
N VAL A 50 -2.64 -21.31 5.10
CA VAL A 50 -1.39 -20.67 4.67
C VAL A 50 -0.61 -21.63 3.79
N VAL A 51 -0.19 -21.14 2.62
CA VAL A 51 0.61 -21.92 1.66
C VAL A 51 1.96 -21.21 1.46
N SER A 52 3.05 -21.99 1.47
CA SER A 52 4.37 -21.45 1.18
C SER A 52 5.29 -22.52 0.63
N THR A 53 6.19 -22.14 -0.27
CA THR A 53 7.30 -22.99 -0.74
C THR A 53 8.26 -23.36 0.38
N ARG A 54 8.33 -22.61 1.49
CA ARG A 54 9.09 -22.96 2.70
C ARG A 54 8.64 -24.30 3.28
N CYS A 55 7.36 -24.66 3.11
CA CYS A 55 6.81 -25.95 3.56
C CYS A 55 7.28 -27.15 2.74
N ALA A 56 8.21 -26.99 1.79
CA ALA A 56 8.84 -28.11 1.11
C ALA A 56 9.63 -29.01 2.08
N THR A 57 10.04 -28.50 3.23
CA THR A 57 10.68 -29.25 4.31
C THR A 57 9.91 -29.10 5.60
N ALA A 58 10.07 -30.08 6.51
CA ALA A 58 9.47 -30.01 7.86
C ALA A 58 10.06 -28.84 8.68
N LYS A 59 11.33 -28.49 8.44
CA LYS A 59 11.99 -27.37 9.13
C LYS A 59 11.39 -26.03 8.70
N GLY A 60 11.22 -25.83 7.40
CA GLY A 60 10.62 -24.59 6.87
C GLY A 60 9.17 -24.43 7.30
N LYS A 61 8.37 -25.53 7.30
CA LYS A 61 7.01 -25.51 7.85
C LYS A 61 7.00 -25.13 9.33
N GLY A 62 7.85 -25.78 10.15
CA GLY A 62 7.95 -25.47 11.57
C GLY A 62 8.40 -24.03 11.85
N ALA A 63 9.25 -23.45 10.99
CA ALA A 63 9.65 -22.05 11.10
C ALA A 63 8.47 -21.10 10.86
N ILE A 64 7.60 -21.36 9.86
CA ILE A 64 6.38 -20.59 9.64
C ILE A 64 5.44 -20.71 10.85
N GLU A 65 5.20 -21.93 11.34
CA GLU A 65 4.31 -22.17 12.47
C GLU A 65 4.80 -21.44 13.74
N ALA A 66 6.11 -21.48 14.01
CA ALA A 66 6.72 -20.77 15.12
C ALA A 66 6.62 -19.23 14.94
N TRP A 67 6.84 -18.74 13.71
CA TRP A 67 6.73 -17.32 13.41
C TRP A 67 5.28 -16.84 13.58
N LEU A 68 4.29 -17.58 13.08
CA LEU A 68 2.87 -17.27 13.26
C LEU A 68 2.47 -17.22 14.76
N TYR A 69 2.97 -18.18 15.54
CA TYR A 69 2.75 -18.23 16.98
C TYR A 69 3.35 -17.00 17.69
N ASN A 70 4.61 -16.68 17.41
CA ASN A 70 5.32 -15.56 18.03
C ASN A 70 4.68 -14.19 17.69
N ASN A 71 4.01 -14.10 16.54
CA ASN A 71 3.31 -12.89 16.11
C ASN A 71 1.80 -12.90 16.49
N GLY A 72 1.34 -13.93 17.23
CA GLY A 72 -0.05 -14.05 17.69
C GLY A 72 -1.06 -14.21 16.56
N LEU A 73 -0.70 -14.90 15.48
CA LEU A 73 -1.55 -15.13 14.31
C LEU A 73 -2.08 -16.56 14.24
N SER A 74 -1.49 -17.50 15.00
CA SER A 74 -1.81 -18.94 14.94
C SER A 74 -3.27 -19.25 15.21
N GLU A 75 -3.95 -18.46 16.04
CA GLU A 75 -5.36 -18.67 16.39
C GLU A 75 -6.35 -18.44 15.23
N TYR A 76 -5.89 -17.77 14.15
CA TYR A 76 -6.69 -17.47 12.96
C TYR A 76 -6.32 -18.34 11.77
N ILE A 77 -5.38 -19.29 11.92
CA ILE A 77 -4.86 -20.14 10.86
C ILE A 77 -5.22 -21.60 11.14
N ASP A 78 -5.99 -22.21 10.25
CA ASP A 78 -6.40 -23.60 10.41
C ASP A 78 -5.34 -24.58 9.93
N LYS A 79 -4.55 -24.17 8.91
CA LYS A 79 -3.56 -25.08 8.31
C LYS A 79 -2.40 -24.33 7.67
N VAL A 80 -1.20 -24.90 7.78
CA VAL A 80 0.01 -24.48 7.04
C VAL A 80 0.49 -25.63 6.18
N CYS A 81 0.64 -25.42 4.86
CA CYS A 81 1.01 -26.49 3.93
C CYS A 81 1.78 -25.98 2.71
N LYS A 82 2.31 -26.92 1.91
CA LYS A 82 3.04 -26.64 0.67
C LYS A 82 2.09 -26.46 -0.53
N GLU A 83 1.08 -27.32 -0.62
CA GLU A 83 0.24 -27.43 -1.80
C GLU A 83 -1.04 -26.63 -1.63
N LYS A 84 -1.43 -25.89 -2.68
CA LYS A 84 -2.66 -25.10 -2.70
C LYS A 84 -3.88 -26.03 -2.72
N PRO A 85 -4.71 -26.10 -1.66
CA PRO A 85 -5.94 -26.85 -1.70
C PRO A 85 -7.00 -26.12 -2.55
N PRO A 86 -8.08 -26.81 -2.96
CA PRO A 86 -9.24 -26.13 -3.52
C PRO A 86 -9.78 -25.07 -2.58
N ALA A 87 -9.98 -23.85 -3.07
CA ALA A 87 -10.43 -22.72 -2.28
C ALA A 87 -11.32 -21.78 -3.10
N ILE A 88 -12.07 -20.93 -2.41
CA ILE A 88 -12.90 -19.89 -3.07
C ILE A 88 -12.09 -18.67 -3.50
N ALA A 89 -10.95 -18.43 -2.82
CA ALA A 89 -10.03 -17.35 -3.12
C ALA A 89 -8.61 -17.71 -2.74
N TYR A 90 -7.65 -17.15 -3.48
CA TYR A 90 -6.21 -17.22 -3.21
C TYR A 90 -5.69 -15.79 -3.10
N ILE A 91 -5.12 -15.45 -1.95
CA ILE A 91 -4.47 -14.16 -1.67
C ILE A 91 -2.96 -14.38 -1.84
N ASP A 92 -2.36 -13.71 -2.82
CA ASP A 92 -0.99 -13.98 -3.26
C ASP A 92 -0.40 -12.70 -3.85
N ASP A 93 0.82 -12.34 -3.45
CA ASP A 93 1.52 -11.13 -3.91
C ASP A 93 2.07 -11.25 -5.33
N ARG A 94 2.09 -12.46 -5.90
CA ARG A 94 2.63 -12.79 -7.22
C ARG A 94 1.60 -13.37 -8.18
N ALA A 95 0.32 -13.15 -7.91
CA ALA A 95 -0.74 -13.60 -8.77
C ALA A 95 -1.22 -12.50 -9.73
N ILE A 96 -1.43 -12.89 -10.98
CA ILE A 96 -2.14 -12.07 -11.96
C ILE A 96 -3.56 -12.61 -12.04
N CYS A 97 -4.55 -11.78 -11.71
CA CYS A 97 -5.94 -12.15 -11.87
C CYS A 97 -6.28 -12.29 -13.37
N PHE A 98 -6.73 -13.48 -13.77
CA PHE A 98 -7.13 -13.73 -15.15
C PHE A 98 -8.58 -13.26 -15.36
N ASP A 99 -8.74 -12.32 -16.28
CA ASP A 99 -10.00 -11.65 -16.60
C ASP A 99 -10.71 -12.23 -17.85
N GLY A 100 -10.22 -13.38 -18.36
CA GLY A 100 -10.73 -13.99 -19.58
C GLY A 100 -10.08 -13.52 -20.88
N HIS A 101 -9.11 -12.58 -20.82
CA HIS A 101 -8.44 -11.96 -21.96
C HIS A 101 -6.99 -12.43 -22.09
N PRO A 102 -6.69 -13.57 -22.75
CA PRO A 102 -5.35 -14.13 -22.86
C PRO A 102 -4.39 -13.26 -23.66
N GLU A 103 -4.89 -12.45 -24.57
CA GLU A 103 -4.12 -11.53 -25.45
C GLU A 103 -3.34 -10.48 -24.64
N ASN A 104 -3.78 -10.18 -23.42
CA ASN A 104 -3.13 -9.19 -22.54
C ASN A 104 -2.13 -9.81 -21.55
N LEU A 105 -2.02 -11.13 -21.48
CA LEU A 105 -1.21 -11.80 -20.44
C LEU A 105 0.27 -11.44 -20.54
N LEU A 106 0.85 -11.42 -21.73
CA LEU A 106 2.27 -11.08 -21.89
C LEU A 106 2.57 -9.67 -21.35
N LYS A 107 1.72 -8.70 -21.67
CA LYS A 107 1.85 -7.32 -21.17
C LYS A 107 1.73 -7.27 -19.63
N LYS A 108 0.75 -7.97 -19.05
CA LYS A 108 0.57 -8.06 -17.59
C LYS A 108 1.78 -8.69 -16.92
N ILE A 109 2.36 -9.76 -17.49
CA ILE A 109 3.57 -10.42 -16.96
C ILE A 109 4.77 -9.47 -17.00
N GLN A 110 4.99 -8.78 -18.11
CA GLN A 110 6.13 -7.87 -18.28
C GLN A 110 6.06 -6.64 -17.37
N SER A 111 4.87 -6.15 -17.08
CA SER A 111 4.65 -5.01 -16.20
C SER A 111 4.46 -5.38 -14.72
N PHE A 112 4.38 -6.69 -14.41
CA PHE A 112 4.09 -7.15 -13.07
C PHE A 112 5.20 -6.80 -12.07
N LYS A 113 4.80 -6.23 -10.93
CA LYS A 113 5.66 -6.01 -9.76
C LYS A 113 4.86 -6.36 -8.51
N PRO A 114 5.42 -7.16 -7.58
CA PRO A 114 4.79 -7.36 -6.27
C PRO A 114 4.67 -6.02 -5.55
N TRP A 115 3.64 -5.85 -4.72
CA TRP A 115 3.30 -4.58 -4.06
C TRP A 115 4.48 -3.99 -3.25
N TYR A 116 5.28 -4.82 -2.59
CA TYR A 116 6.44 -4.40 -1.79
C TYR A 116 7.67 -3.98 -2.63
N LYS A 117 7.64 -4.19 -3.96
CA LYS A 117 8.63 -3.68 -4.93
C LYS A 117 8.08 -2.53 -5.76
N MET A 118 6.82 -2.19 -5.59
CA MET A 118 6.33 -0.93 -6.12
C MET A 118 6.98 0.18 -5.29
N PRO A 119 7.42 1.29 -5.91
CA PRO A 119 7.74 2.47 -5.13
C PRO A 119 6.53 2.70 -4.23
N THR A 120 6.78 2.90 -2.93
CA THR A 120 5.72 3.26 -2.00
C THR A 120 5.00 4.42 -2.65
N LEU A 121 3.82 4.11 -3.22
CA LEU A 121 2.89 5.18 -3.53
C LEU A 121 2.57 5.70 -2.14
N THR A 122 3.21 6.78 -1.75
CA THR A 122 2.68 7.61 -0.67
C THR A 122 1.19 7.70 -1.01
N PRO A 123 0.29 7.26 -0.13
CA PRO A 123 -1.13 7.36 -0.43
C PRO A 123 -1.33 8.79 -0.93
N GLN A 124 -1.91 8.97 -2.13
CA GLN A 124 -2.05 10.31 -2.73
C GLN A 124 -2.88 11.25 -1.85
N ASN A 125 -3.27 10.76 -0.66
CA ASN A 125 -4.10 11.41 0.33
C ASN A 125 -3.42 11.53 1.71
N GLU A 126 -2.12 11.25 1.87
CA GLU A 126 -1.43 11.54 3.13
C GLU A 126 -1.01 13.00 3.21
N TRP A 127 -1.29 13.59 4.37
CA TRP A 127 -0.82 14.92 4.70
C TRP A 127 0.68 14.88 4.98
N ILE A 128 1.46 15.64 4.20
CA ILE A 128 2.91 15.78 4.35
C ILE A 128 3.17 17.05 5.15
N SER A 129 3.91 16.94 6.25
CA SER A 129 4.34 18.13 7.02
C SER A 129 5.32 18.95 6.19
N VAL A 130 5.17 20.28 6.17
CA VAL A 130 6.13 21.16 5.50
C VAL A 130 7.48 21.20 6.19
N GLU A 131 7.58 20.68 7.43
CA GLU A 131 8.83 20.49 8.14
C GLU A 131 9.61 19.29 7.65
N ASP A 132 8.88 18.27 7.12
CA ASP A 132 9.50 17.06 6.58
C ASP A 132 9.82 17.21 5.09
N GLU A 133 8.87 17.74 4.31
CA GLU A 133 9.01 17.89 2.86
C GLU A 133 8.14 19.03 2.32
N ILE A 134 8.61 19.75 1.31
CA ILE A 134 7.85 20.72 0.52
C ILE A 134 7.70 20.19 -0.92
N PRO A 135 6.72 20.64 -1.71
CA PRO A 135 6.62 20.26 -3.11
C PRO A 135 7.91 20.56 -3.90
N SER A 136 8.21 19.74 -4.88
CA SER A 136 9.40 19.87 -5.72
C SER A 136 9.34 21.09 -6.65
N ASP A 137 10.45 21.46 -7.25
CA ASP A 137 10.48 22.54 -8.24
C ASP A 137 9.72 22.15 -9.53
N ASP A 138 9.61 20.85 -9.83
CA ASP A 138 8.83 20.33 -10.96
C ASP A 138 7.31 20.43 -10.74
N ASP A 139 6.89 20.66 -9.50
CA ASP A 139 5.48 20.87 -9.12
C ASP A 139 5.03 22.35 -9.28
N ASP A 140 5.86 23.23 -9.86
CA ASP A 140 5.53 24.65 -10.10
C ASP A 140 4.22 24.83 -10.86
N GLY A 141 3.34 25.66 -10.34
CA GLY A 141 2.01 25.89 -10.91
C GLY A 141 0.96 24.84 -10.57
N LEU A 142 1.32 23.76 -9.84
CA LEU A 142 0.34 22.76 -9.41
C LEU A 142 -0.42 23.21 -8.18
N GLU A 143 -1.67 22.78 -8.08
CA GLU A 143 -2.55 23.04 -6.94
C GLU A 143 -2.57 21.85 -5.97
N PHE A 144 -2.43 22.16 -4.69
CA PHE A 144 -2.40 21.20 -3.59
C PHE A 144 -3.49 21.51 -2.57
N PHE A 145 -3.99 20.50 -1.87
CA PHE A 145 -4.73 20.76 -0.65
C PHE A 145 -3.74 21.05 0.48
N CYS A 146 -3.91 22.19 1.16
CA CYS A 146 -3.03 22.64 2.21
C CYS A 146 -3.80 22.84 3.51
N MET A 147 -3.28 22.26 4.59
CA MET A 147 -3.73 22.55 5.93
C MET A 147 -3.03 23.83 6.39
N THR A 148 -3.82 24.84 6.78
CA THR A 148 -3.31 26.18 7.12
C THR A 148 -3.69 26.55 8.53
N ASN A 149 -2.92 27.47 9.14
CA ASN A 149 -3.27 28.12 10.39
C ASN A 149 -4.27 29.29 10.20
N ALA A 150 -5.06 29.28 9.13
CA ALA A 150 -6.06 30.33 8.85
C ALA A 150 -7.00 30.50 10.04
N THR A 151 -6.75 31.55 10.74
CA THR A 151 -7.53 32.25 11.76
C THR A 151 -8.59 31.50 12.59
N GLY A 152 -8.29 31.34 13.85
CA GLY A 152 -9.24 31.61 14.94
C GLY A 152 -10.31 30.56 15.20
N LYS A 153 -10.02 29.30 15.15
CA LYS A 153 -10.60 28.10 15.76
C LYS A 153 -10.42 26.88 14.83
N GLY A 154 -9.20 26.35 14.78
CA GLY A 154 -8.86 25.13 14.04
C GLY A 154 -8.67 25.38 12.55
N GLY A 155 -7.45 25.28 12.10
CA GLY A 155 -7.02 25.55 10.72
C GLY A 155 -7.92 24.93 9.65
N GLY A 156 -8.02 25.62 8.51
CA GLY A 156 -8.81 25.17 7.37
C GLY A 156 -7.97 24.47 6.32
N VAL A 157 -8.57 23.56 5.57
CA VAL A 157 -8.01 23.00 4.36
C VAL A 157 -8.36 23.90 3.19
N LEU A 158 -7.33 24.40 2.49
CA LEU A 158 -7.51 25.28 1.33
C LEU A 158 -6.72 24.75 0.14
N PRO A 159 -7.25 24.90 -1.09
CA PRO A 159 -6.46 24.68 -2.30
C PRO A 159 -5.49 25.84 -2.47
N LEU A 160 -4.19 25.54 -2.51
CA LEU A 160 -3.13 26.52 -2.75
C LEU A 160 -2.24 26.05 -3.91
N GLU A 161 -1.80 26.98 -4.73
CA GLU A 161 -0.88 26.77 -5.82
C GLU A 161 0.57 26.86 -5.28
N TRP A 162 1.43 25.95 -5.69
CA TRP A 162 2.85 26.03 -5.43
C TRP A 162 3.53 26.89 -6.49
N GLU A 163 4.34 27.86 -6.09
CA GLU A 163 5.09 28.73 -6.98
C GLU A 163 6.59 28.65 -6.72
N VAL A 164 7.33 28.38 -7.78
CA VAL A 164 8.80 28.49 -7.82
C VAL A 164 9.19 29.66 -8.72
N ALA A 165 9.64 30.74 -8.15
CA ALA A 165 9.96 31.96 -8.88
C ALA A 165 11.41 32.41 -8.63
N THR A 166 12.04 33.01 -9.64
CA THR A 166 13.34 33.67 -9.49
C THR A 166 13.13 35.16 -9.26
N ILE A 167 13.41 35.63 -8.04
CA ILE A 167 13.29 37.02 -7.66
C ILE A 167 14.66 37.57 -7.30
N ARG A 168 15.11 38.59 -8.03
CA ARG A 168 16.44 39.21 -7.83
C ARG A 168 17.60 38.18 -7.83
N GLY A 169 17.52 37.18 -8.75
CA GLY A 169 18.53 36.13 -8.88
C GLY A 169 18.51 35.03 -7.82
N LYS A 170 17.48 35.00 -6.98
CA LYS A 170 17.28 33.94 -5.97
C LYS A 170 16.02 33.15 -6.25
N THR A 171 16.10 31.84 -6.17
CA THR A 171 14.92 30.96 -6.22
C THR A 171 14.11 31.13 -4.95
N VAL A 172 12.83 31.46 -5.11
CA VAL A 172 11.86 31.62 -4.03
C VAL A 172 10.76 30.59 -4.23
N ARG A 173 10.44 29.83 -3.19
CA ARG A 173 9.39 28.85 -3.14
C ARG A 173 8.31 29.33 -2.19
N ARG A 174 7.03 29.33 -2.63
CA ARG A 174 5.94 29.86 -1.83
C ARG A 174 4.57 29.32 -2.26
N TRP A 175 3.62 29.43 -1.33
CA TRP A 175 2.23 29.12 -1.58
C TRP A 175 1.48 30.36 -2.09
N ARG A 176 0.59 30.16 -3.07
CA ARG A 176 -0.29 31.21 -3.61
C ARG A 176 -1.74 30.84 -3.41
N TRP A 177 -2.55 31.86 -3.24
CA TRP A 177 -4.00 31.78 -3.17
C TRP A 177 -4.62 32.88 -4.04
N LEU A 178 -5.48 32.49 -4.99
CA LEU A 178 -6.12 33.43 -5.93
C LEU A 178 -5.11 34.43 -6.55
N ASN A 179 -4.04 33.91 -7.13
CA ASN A 179 -2.95 34.68 -7.78
C ASN A 179 -2.19 35.66 -6.86
N ARG A 180 -2.28 35.50 -5.53
CA ARG A 180 -1.51 36.28 -4.54
C ARG A 180 -0.71 35.36 -3.62
N ILE A 181 0.32 35.88 -3.00
CA ILE A 181 1.05 35.15 -1.95
C ILE A 181 0.05 34.77 -0.86
N SER A 182 0.04 33.50 -0.45
CA SER A 182 -0.82 33.05 0.64
C SER A 182 -0.53 33.83 1.92
N PRO A 183 -1.54 34.43 2.57
CA PRO A 183 -1.35 35.11 3.86
C PRO A 183 -1.25 34.12 5.04
N TRP A 184 -1.52 32.84 4.79
CA TRP A 184 -1.53 31.82 5.84
C TRP A 184 -0.27 30.98 5.85
N THR A 185 0.12 30.49 7.02
CA THR A 185 1.17 29.48 7.16
C THR A 185 0.60 28.12 6.84
N VAL A 186 1.20 27.42 5.88
CA VAL A 186 0.89 26.01 5.58
C VAL A 186 1.66 25.15 6.56
N THR A 187 0.99 24.18 7.17
CA THR A 187 1.59 23.20 8.09
C THR A 187 1.74 21.84 7.44
N HIS A 188 0.77 21.46 6.61
CA HIS A 188 0.77 20.20 5.85
C HIS A 188 0.20 20.44 4.46
N TRP A 189 0.59 19.59 3.52
CA TRP A 189 0.09 19.60 2.16
C TRP A 189 -0.13 18.18 1.64
N MET A 190 -0.96 18.03 0.61
CA MET A 190 -1.17 16.77 -0.10
C MET A 190 -1.47 17.06 -1.57
N LYS A 191 -1.07 16.14 -2.45
CA LYS A 191 -1.42 16.24 -3.88
C LYS A 191 -2.94 16.14 -4.04
N ARG A 192 -3.47 16.96 -4.94
CA ARG A 192 -4.89 16.90 -5.28
C ARG A 192 -5.18 15.57 -5.97
N PRO A 193 -6.19 14.80 -5.54
CA PRO A 193 -6.57 13.58 -6.24
C PRO A 193 -6.89 13.89 -7.71
N ALA A 194 -6.43 13.03 -8.61
CA ALA A 194 -6.85 13.13 -10.01
C ALA A 194 -8.40 13.00 -10.08
N PRO A 195 -9.06 13.79 -10.91
CA PRO A 195 -10.48 13.61 -11.15
C PRO A 195 -10.74 12.18 -11.66
N PRO A 196 -11.85 11.53 -11.27
CA PRO A 196 -12.18 10.21 -11.79
C PRO A 196 -12.22 10.26 -13.32
N GLU A 197 -11.56 9.29 -13.96
CA GLU A 197 -11.65 9.14 -15.41
C GLU A 197 -13.12 8.99 -15.78
N LYS A 198 -13.58 9.82 -16.73
CA LYS A 198 -14.92 9.64 -17.27
C LYS A 198 -14.94 8.31 -18.00
N GLU A 199 -15.73 7.35 -17.52
CA GLU A 199 -16.07 6.17 -18.29
C GLU A 199 -16.63 6.66 -19.63
N ASN A 200 -15.88 6.42 -20.70
CA ASN A 200 -16.41 6.59 -22.04
C ASN A 200 -17.53 5.55 -22.21
N SER A 201 -18.76 5.98 -22.01
CA SER A 201 -19.92 5.24 -22.43
C SER A 201 -19.84 5.09 -23.96
N HIS A 202 -19.40 3.94 -24.40
CA HIS A 202 -19.56 3.54 -25.80
C HIS A 202 -21.05 3.35 -26.06
N GLU A 203 -21.62 4.28 -26.81
CA GLU A 203 -22.87 4.05 -27.55
C GLU A 203 -22.65 3.04 -28.67
#